data_acf4cddb1cd0973264346363bb256c23
#
_entry.id   acf4cddb1cd0973264346363bb256c23
#
_cell.length_a   1.000
_cell.length_b   1.000
_cell.length_c   1.000
_cell.angle_alpha   90.00
_cell.angle_beta   90.00
_cell.angle_gamma   90.00
#
_symmetry.space_group_name_H-M   'P 1'
#
loop_
_entity.id
_entity.type
_entity.pdbx_description
1 polymer ?
#
loop_
_entity_poly.entity_id
_entity_poly.type
_entity_poly.pdbx_seq_one_letter_code
_entity_poly.pdbx_strand_id
1 'polypeptide(L)'
;LFTAAINEYNALPDAKCTMELQFLMSGTGDTLLYDRLAAAFKSNQKDAGFDIIAENSTALFNYEAVAGSTDLFLPVDFSKIPNYANVQIETAFHKEKSVPYRITTVVFAYDEERLPNPPKTWDELTQWIKDNPGRFAYNSPSTGGAGGGFVQTSVYRHIDKSAWTSSDPKWVEQWETGFNWLKEIHPYLYQSGGSVVYPNKNQGTLDLLINKEVDMIPAWADQVMSNMAAGTLPPTTKMYQLSDGALNGTDVVFTFPSVGSHQEEAYDFVNFMLSPRGQQLCLETIYAVPVIDISTIDSPAKAAVESLDISNMSVIALGELGAQLNDKWDAEIATLK
;
A
#
# COMPACT_ATOMS: atom_id res chain seq x y z
N LEU A 1 -7.26 7.12 -11.75
CA LEU A 1 -7.59 5.76 -12.14
C LEU A 1 -9.09 5.58 -12.35
N PHE A 2 -9.90 5.53 -11.28
CA PHE A 2 -11.30 5.10 -11.38
C PHE A 2 -12.16 5.98 -12.29
N THR A 3 -11.97 7.29 -12.29
CA THR A 3 -12.68 8.17 -13.25
C THR A 3 -12.41 7.76 -14.71
N ALA A 4 -11.15 7.49 -15.05
CA ALA A 4 -10.79 7.05 -16.40
C ALA A 4 -11.35 5.66 -16.72
N ALA A 5 -11.20 4.71 -15.81
CA ALA A 5 -11.66 3.33 -15.98
C ALA A 5 -13.19 3.25 -16.11
N ILE A 6 -13.91 3.96 -15.28
CA ILE A 6 -15.39 4.00 -15.30
C ILE A 6 -15.90 4.67 -16.59
N ASN A 7 -15.30 5.78 -17.01
CA ASN A 7 -15.68 6.43 -18.28
C ASN A 7 -15.46 5.51 -19.48
N GLU A 8 -14.34 4.77 -19.48
CA GLU A 8 -14.05 3.85 -20.57
C GLU A 8 -14.98 2.63 -20.54
N TYR A 9 -15.18 2.03 -19.37
CA TYR A 9 -16.11 0.93 -19.19
C TYR A 9 -17.56 1.29 -19.60
N ASN A 10 -18.05 2.44 -19.12
CA ASN A 10 -19.41 2.90 -19.47
C ASN A 10 -19.61 3.22 -20.96
N ALA A 11 -18.51 3.41 -21.70
CA ALA A 11 -18.55 3.61 -23.14
C ALA A 11 -18.54 2.29 -23.96
N LEU A 12 -18.32 1.14 -23.30
CA LEU A 12 -18.34 -0.15 -23.98
C LEU A 12 -19.76 -0.50 -24.44
N PRO A 13 -19.94 -0.98 -25.67
CA PRO A 13 -21.28 -1.29 -26.19
C PRO A 13 -21.94 -2.51 -25.52
N ASP A 14 -21.15 -3.32 -24.84
CA ASP A 14 -21.56 -4.57 -24.16
C ASP A 14 -21.43 -4.48 -22.63
N ALA A 15 -21.18 -3.28 -22.08
CA ALA A 15 -21.19 -3.06 -20.64
C ALA A 15 -22.55 -3.47 -20.04
N LYS A 16 -22.51 -4.28 -18.98
CA LYS A 16 -23.73 -4.81 -18.36
C LYS A 16 -24.39 -3.85 -17.39
N CYS A 17 -23.69 -2.82 -16.97
CA CYS A 17 -24.20 -1.79 -16.08
C CYS A 17 -23.55 -0.44 -16.36
N THR A 18 -24.06 0.61 -15.75
CA THR A 18 -23.40 1.91 -15.67
C THR A 18 -22.76 2.06 -14.30
N MET A 19 -21.45 2.25 -14.26
CA MET A 19 -20.70 2.47 -13.02
C MET A 19 -20.68 3.93 -12.66
N GLU A 20 -20.83 4.21 -11.36
CA GLU A 20 -20.66 5.55 -10.77
C GLU A 20 -19.60 5.51 -9.67
N LEU A 21 -18.75 6.54 -9.63
CA LEU A 21 -17.70 6.66 -8.63
C LEU A 21 -18.17 7.48 -7.43
N GLN A 22 -18.13 6.89 -6.24
CA GLN A 22 -18.16 7.62 -4.99
C GLN A 22 -16.77 7.57 -4.34
N PHE A 23 -16.08 8.70 -4.34
CA PHE A 23 -14.77 8.82 -3.73
C PHE A 23 -14.91 9.33 -2.29
N LEU A 24 -14.57 8.46 -1.33
CA LEU A 24 -14.59 8.80 0.10
C LEU A 24 -13.13 8.84 0.60
N MET A 25 -12.70 10.01 1.06
CA MET A 25 -11.36 10.15 1.63
C MET A 25 -11.33 9.55 3.04
N SER A 26 -10.38 8.67 3.30
CA SER A 26 -10.15 8.11 4.63
C SER A 26 -9.90 9.23 5.65
N GLY A 27 -10.64 9.20 6.75
CA GLY A 27 -10.48 10.16 7.85
C GLY A 27 -11.08 11.56 7.62
N THR A 28 -11.88 11.74 6.57
CA THR A 28 -12.61 12.99 6.34
C THR A 28 -14.10 12.73 6.15
N GLY A 29 -14.93 13.49 6.85
CA GLY A 29 -16.38 13.38 6.81
C GLY A 29 -16.98 12.93 8.14
N ASP A 30 -18.28 13.14 8.30
CA ASP A 30 -19.01 12.87 9.55
C ASP A 30 -19.22 11.35 9.79
N THR A 31 -19.07 10.51 8.74
CA THR A 31 -19.27 9.07 8.85
C THR A 31 -18.31 8.33 7.90
N LEU A 32 -17.47 7.49 8.46
CA LEU A 32 -16.55 6.66 7.69
C LEU A 32 -17.32 5.60 6.90
N LEU A 33 -16.75 5.14 5.77
CA LEU A 33 -17.41 4.15 4.91
C LEU A 33 -17.74 2.86 5.66
N TYR A 34 -16.82 2.37 6.49
CA TYR A 34 -17.07 1.17 7.28
C TYR A 34 -18.22 1.35 8.27
N ASP A 35 -18.42 2.54 8.87
CA ASP A 35 -19.57 2.81 9.76
C ASP A 35 -20.87 2.80 8.98
N ARG A 36 -20.91 3.36 7.78
CA ARG A 36 -22.10 3.37 6.91
C ARG A 36 -22.51 1.95 6.53
N LEU A 37 -21.56 1.14 6.07
CA LEU A 37 -21.83 -0.24 5.67
C LEU A 37 -22.24 -1.11 6.88
N ALA A 38 -21.55 -0.95 8.01
CA ALA A 38 -21.89 -1.67 9.24
C ALA A 38 -23.28 -1.30 9.75
N ALA A 39 -23.66 -0.01 9.69
CA ALA A 39 -25.00 0.43 10.07
C ALA A 39 -26.09 -0.15 9.15
N ALA A 40 -25.86 -0.13 7.84
CA ALA A 40 -26.76 -0.75 6.86
C ALA A 40 -26.91 -2.26 7.09
N PHE A 41 -25.79 -2.95 7.31
CA PHE A 41 -25.76 -4.39 7.59
C PHE A 41 -26.53 -4.73 8.88
N LYS A 42 -26.25 -4.05 10.00
CA LYS A 42 -26.93 -4.26 11.29
C LYS A 42 -28.43 -3.96 11.24
N SER A 43 -28.85 -3.01 10.40
CA SER A 43 -30.26 -2.67 10.22
C SER A 43 -30.97 -3.53 9.18
N ASN A 44 -30.30 -4.55 8.61
CA ASN A 44 -30.80 -5.38 7.51
C ASN A 44 -31.25 -4.55 6.29
N GLN A 45 -30.61 -3.42 6.03
CA GLN A 45 -30.82 -2.65 4.82
C GLN A 45 -30.30 -3.44 3.63
N LYS A 46 -31.08 -3.47 2.54
CA LYS A 46 -30.72 -4.26 1.35
C LYS A 46 -29.72 -3.55 0.44
N ASP A 47 -29.68 -2.22 0.52
CA ASP A 47 -28.85 -1.39 -0.34
C ASP A 47 -28.29 -0.21 0.46
N ALA A 48 -27.00 -0.16 0.62
CA ALA A 48 -26.26 0.94 1.23
C ALA A 48 -25.72 1.95 0.20
N GLY A 49 -26.00 1.73 -1.09
CA GLY A 49 -25.54 2.55 -2.20
C GLY A 49 -24.11 2.24 -2.65
N PHE A 50 -23.60 1.05 -2.35
CA PHE A 50 -22.27 0.57 -2.78
C PHE A 50 -22.35 -0.90 -3.19
N ASP A 51 -22.00 -1.18 -4.45
CA ASP A 51 -21.99 -2.54 -4.98
C ASP A 51 -20.59 -3.14 -5.02
N ILE A 52 -19.58 -2.29 -5.15
CA ILE A 52 -18.15 -2.64 -5.08
C ILE A 52 -17.42 -1.64 -4.17
N ILE A 53 -16.46 -2.13 -3.41
CA ILE A 53 -15.50 -1.32 -2.67
C ILE A 53 -14.10 -1.67 -3.16
N ALA A 54 -13.28 -0.64 -3.37
CA ALA A 54 -11.86 -0.76 -3.68
C ALA A 54 -11.05 -0.32 -2.46
N GLU A 55 -10.36 -1.27 -1.80
CA GLU A 55 -9.63 -1.03 -0.55
C GLU A 55 -8.46 -2.01 -0.42
N ASN A 56 -7.55 -1.79 0.52
CA ASN A 56 -6.54 -2.78 0.87
C ASN A 56 -7.19 -4.00 1.52
N SER A 57 -6.70 -5.20 1.23
CA SER A 57 -7.27 -6.43 1.83
C SER A 57 -7.23 -6.41 3.36
N THR A 58 -6.23 -5.74 3.95
CA THR A 58 -6.10 -5.57 5.40
C THR A 58 -7.15 -4.64 6.00
N ALA A 59 -7.64 -3.65 5.26
CA ALA A 59 -8.64 -2.71 5.76
C ALA A 59 -10.00 -3.39 6.00
N LEU A 60 -10.28 -4.50 5.29
CA LEU A 60 -11.53 -5.24 5.42
C LEU A 60 -11.77 -5.72 6.85
N PHE A 61 -10.72 -6.00 7.64
CA PHE A 61 -10.85 -6.33 9.05
C PHE A 61 -11.54 -5.23 9.86
N ASN A 62 -11.28 -3.96 9.56
CA ASN A 62 -11.93 -2.85 10.25
C ASN A 62 -13.43 -2.81 9.93
N TYR A 63 -13.80 -3.06 8.69
CA TYR A 63 -15.20 -3.13 8.27
C TYR A 63 -15.94 -4.25 8.99
N GLU A 64 -15.34 -5.44 9.03
CA GLU A 64 -15.90 -6.62 9.69
C GLU A 64 -15.99 -6.43 11.21
N ALA A 65 -14.98 -5.84 11.84
CA ALA A 65 -14.96 -5.55 13.28
C ALA A 65 -16.10 -4.58 13.65
N VAL A 66 -16.27 -3.49 12.91
CA VAL A 66 -17.35 -2.52 13.16
C VAL A 66 -18.72 -3.14 12.87
N ALA A 67 -18.86 -3.98 11.83
CA ALA A 67 -20.09 -4.71 11.56
C ALA A 67 -20.40 -5.80 12.60
N GLY A 68 -19.37 -6.34 13.25
CA GLY A 68 -19.46 -7.49 14.15
C GLY A 68 -19.71 -8.82 13.41
N SER A 69 -19.39 -8.86 12.12
CA SER A 69 -19.63 -10.04 11.27
C SER A 69 -18.72 -10.02 10.03
N THR A 70 -18.21 -11.18 9.67
CA THR A 70 -17.53 -11.40 8.39
C THR A 70 -18.52 -11.46 7.19
N ASP A 71 -19.81 -11.65 7.44
CA ASP A 71 -20.84 -11.71 6.40
C ASP A 71 -21.18 -10.35 5.79
N LEU A 72 -20.49 -9.28 6.25
CA LEU A 72 -20.56 -7.96 5.62
C LEU A 72 -20.17 -8.01 4.15
N PHE A 73 -19.19 -8.87 3.80
CA PHE A 73 -18.74 -9.06 2.43
C PHE A 73 -19.15 -10.44 1.89
N LEU A 74 -19.62 -10.46 0.65
CA LEU A 74 -20.01 -11.67 -0.04
C LEU A 74 -18.78 -12.48 -0.49
N PRO A 75 -18.87 -13.81 -0.50
CA PRO A 75 -17.91 -14.63 -1.24
C PRO A 75 -17.93 -14.28 -2.73
N VAL A 76 -16.75 -14.20 -3.34
CA VAL A 76 -16.60 -13.90 -4.77
C VAL A 76 -16.91 -15.14 -5.61
N ASP A 77 -17.78 -15.00 -6.59
CA ASP A 77 -17.95 -16.00 -7.63
C ASP A 77 -16.93 -15.74 -8.77
N PHE A 78 -15.74 -16.32 -8.63
CA PHE A 78 -14.67 -16.15 -9.62
C PHE A 78 -15.03 -16.66 -11.02
N SER A 79 -16.06 -17.49 -11.17
CA SER A 79 -16.53 -17.94 -12.49
C SER A 79 -17.13 -16.80 -13.32
N LYS A 80 -17.55 -15.71 -12.66
CA LYS A 80 -18.08 -14.49 -13.29
C LYS A 80 -16.98 -13.48 -13.69
N ILE A 81 -15.72 -13.79 -13.38
CA ILE A 81 -14.57 -12.94 -13.67
C ILE A 81 -13.57 -13.74 -14.52
N PRO A 82 -13.82 -13.97 -15.81
CA PRO A 82 -12.93 -14.78 -16.67
C PRO A 82 -11.47 -14.31 -16.66
N ASN A 83 -11.22 -12.99 -16.59
CA ASN A 83 -9.87 -12.43 -16.54
C ASN A 83 -9.12 -12.73 -15.23
N TYR A 84 -9.79 -13.21 -14.20
CA TYR A 84 -9.14 -13.64 -12.96
C TYR A 84 -8.14 -14.80 -13.20
N ALA A 85 -8.36 -15.61 -14.24
CA ALA A 85 -7.41 -16.65 -14.64
C ALA A 85 -6.00 -16.12 -15.00
N ASN A 86 -5.88 -14.84 -15.31
CA ASN A 86 -4.61 -14.19 -15.67
C ASN A 86 -3.91 -13.55 -14.45
N VAL A 87 -4.55 -13.53 -13.28
CA VAL A 87 -3.98 -12.92 -12.07
C VAL A 87 -2.84 -13.78 -11.54
N GLN A 88 -1.68 -13.15 -11.33
CA GLN A 88 -0.43 -13.82 -10.93
C GLN A 88 -0.08 -13.65 -9.45
N ILE A 89 -0.92 -12.95 -8.70
CA ILE A 89 -0.72 -12.70 -7.27
C ILE A 89 -1.84 -13.32 -6.44
N GLU A 90 -1.54 -13.61 -5.19
CA GLU A 90 -2.55 -13.95 -4.20
C GLU A 90 -2.80 -12.76 -3.28
N THR A 91 -4.06 -12.53 -2.91
CA THR A 91 -4.39 -11.58 -1.84
C THR A 91 -3.86 -12.05 -0.50
N ALA A 92 -3.40 -11.12 0.34
CA ALA A 92 -2.88 -11.46 1.66
C ALA A 92 -4.00 -12.00 2.58
N PHE A 93 -5.17 -11.38 2.54
CA PHE A 93 -6.33 -11.71 3.36
C PHE A 93 -7.62 -11.77 2.54
N HIS A 94 -8.64 -12.41 3.11
CA HIS A 94 -9.98 -12.47 2.54
C HIS A 94 -10.01 -13.02 1.09
N LYS A 95 -9.16 -14.03 0.81
CA LYS A 95 -8.98 -14.59 -0.54
C LYS A 95 -10.28 -14.99 -1.23
N GLU A 96 -11.26 -15.48 -0.46
CA GLU A 96 -12.57 -15.88 -0.95
C GLU A 96 -13.55 -14.71 -1.15
N LYS A 97 -13.22 -13.51 -0.66
CA LYS A 97 -14.07 -12.30 -0.69
C LYS A 97 -13.46 -11.12 -1.43
N SER A 98 -12.26 -11.31 -2.00
CA SER A 98 -11.45 -10.25 -2.55
C SER A 98 -10.90 -10.58 -3.92
N VAL A 99 -10.91 -9.60 -4.81
CA VAL A 99 -10.32 -9.68 -6.16
C VAL A 99 -9.20 -8.64 -6.25
N PRO A 100 -7.93 -9.05 -6.28
CA PRO A 100 -6.83 -8.10 -6.40
C PRO A 100 -6.83 -7.47 -7.80
N TYR A 101 -6.66 -6.15 -7.87
CA TYR A 101 -6.60 -5.43 -9.15
C TYR A 101 -5.33 -4.61 -9.33
N ARG A 102 -4.58 -4.37 -8.26
CA ARG A 102 -3.26 -3.76 -8.28
C ARG A 102 -2.48 -4.09 -7.02
N ILE A 103 -1.17 -3.92 -7.11
CA ILE A 103 -0.28 -3.94 -5.96
C ILE A 103 0.57 -2.68 -5.97
N THR A 104 1.12 -2.34 -4.82
CA THR A 104 2.18 -1.35 -4.66
C THR A 104 3.16 -1.82 -3.59
N THR A 105 4.37 -1.28 -3.61
CA THR A 105 5.41 -1.64 -2.64
C THR A 105 6.15 -0.39 -2.19
N VAL A 106 6.63 -0.42 -0.97
CA VAL A 106 7.57 0.59 -0.50
C VAL A 106 8.96 0.28 -1.08
N VAL A 107 9.60 1.30 -1.60
CA VAL A 107 10.96 1.28 -2.15
C VAL A 107 11.81 2.32 -1.44
N PHE A 108 13.12 2.26 -1.61
CA PHE A 108 14.00 3.39 -1.29
C PHE A 108 14.09 4.30 -2.51
N ALA A 109 13.66 5.56 -2.36
CA ALA A 109 13.87 6.63 -3.32
C ALA A 109 15.10 7.45 -2.89
N TYR A 110 16.00 7.75 -3.83
CA TYR A 110 17.25 8.44 -3.54
C TYR A 110 17.70 9.34 -4.68
N ASP A 111 18.55 10.33 -4.37
CA ASP A 111 19.21 11.20 -5.36
C ASP A 111 20.54 10.55 -5.80
N GLU A 112 20.62 10.07 -7.05
CA GLU A 112 21.79 9.38 -7.61
C GLU A 112 23.05 10.25 -7.65
N GLU A 113 22.91 11.58 -7.79
CA GLU A 113 24.07 12.50 -7.75
C GLU A 113 24.71 12.54 -6.37
N ARG A 114 23.90 12.43 -5.30
CA ARG A 114 24.34 12.52 -3.92
C ARG A 114 24.65 11.15 -3.31
N LEU A 115 23.99 10.10 -3.83
CA LEU A 115 24.18 8.73 -3.41
C LEU A 115 24.38 7.81 -4.63
N PRO A 116 25.53 7.88 -5.31
CA PRO A 116 25.77 7.11 -6.54
C PRO A 116 25.82 5.58 -6.32
N ASN A 117 26.06 5.14 -5.10
CA ASN A 117 26.11 3.73 -4.72
C ASN A 117 25.20 3.50 -3.50
N PRO A 118 23.91 3.32 -3.68
CA PRO A 118 22.97 3.09 -2.58
C PRO A 118 23.25 1.74 -1.89
N PRO A 119 23.02 1.63 -0.58
CA PRO A 119 23.17 0.39 0.17
C PRO A 119 22.21 -0.67 -0.36
N LYS A 120 22.67 -1.92 -0.49
CA LYS A 120 21.90 -3.00 -1.11
C LYS A 120 21.32 -4.00 -0.11
N THR A 121 21.81 -3.98 1.12
CA THR A 121 21.38 -4.86 2.21
C THR A 121 21.00 -4.07 3.45
N TRP A 122 20.28 -4.69 4.39
CA TRP A 122 19.94 -4.04 5.67
C TRP A 122 21.18 -3.67 6.48
N ASP A 123 22.26 -4.45 6.44
CA ASP A 123 23.51 -4.15 7.13
C ASP A 123 24.21 -2.95 6.48
N GLU A 124 24.27 -2.92 5.15
CA GLU A 124 24.81 -1.77 4.41
C GLU A 124 23.98 -0.50 4.64
N LEU A 125 22.65 -0.62 4.70
CA LEU A 125 21.74 0.49 5.02
C LEU A 125 22.03 1.04 6.42
N THR A 126 22.17 0.15 7.40
CA THR A 126 22.48 0.52 8.78
C THR A 126 23.79 1.28 8.85
N GLN A 127 24.83 0.76 8.19
CA GLN A 127 26.14 1.40 8.17
C GLN A 127 26.10 2.76 7.45
N TRP A 128 25.42 2.80 6.30
CA TRP A 128 25.29 4.05 5.54
C TRP A 128 24.58 5.15 6.34
N ILE A 129 23.48 4.82 7.05
CA ILE A 129 22.78 5.79 7.91
C ILE A 129 23.72 6.36 8.97
N LYS A 130 24.53 5.51 9.61
CA LYS A 130 25.50 5.93 10.65
C LYS A 130 26.63 6.79 10.10
N ASP A 131 27.11 6.47 8.90
CA ASP A 131 28.21 7.20 8.26
C ASP A 131 27.76 8.52 7.63
N ASN A 132 26.44 8.68 7.40
CA ASN A 132 25.83 9.85 6.77
C ASN A 132 24.71 10.45 7.64
N PRO A 133 25.01 10.92 8.85
CA PRO A 133 23.98 11.42 9.76
C PRO A 133 23.19 12.58 9.15
N GLY A 134 21.87 12.54 9.35
CA GLY A 134 20.96 13.53 8.81
C GLY A 134 20.56 13.32 7.34
N ARG A 135 21.05 12.26 6.66
CA ARG A 135 20.78 12.05 5.23
C ARG A 135 19.67 11.04 4.94
N PHE A 136 19.08 10.48 5.96
CA PHE A 136 17.96 9.55 5.87
C PHE A 136 16.79 10.01 6.72
N ALA A 137 15.59 9.90 6.20
CA ALA A 137 14.33 10.14 6.95
C ALA A 137 13.28 9.13 6.54
N TYR A 138 12.34 8.86 7.44
CA TYR A 138 11.08 8.18 7.15
C TYR A 138 9.94 8.89 7.89
N ASN A 139 8.72 8.84 7.36
CA ASN A 139 7.59 9.49 8.01
C ASN A 139 7.10 8.68 9.22
N SER A 140 6.49 9.37 10.19
CA SER A 140 5.86 8.73 11.34
C SER A 140 4.87 7.64 10.86
N PRO A 141 5.01 6.38 11.33
CA PRO A 141 4.14 5.28 10.94
C PRO A 141 2.68 5.50 11.33
N SER A 142 2.42 6.21 12.43
CA SER A 142 1.06 6.56 12.88
C SER A 142 0.33 7.50 11.91
N THR A 143 1.05 8.17 11.02
CA THR A 143 0.47 8.97 9.93
C THR A 143 0.22 8.17 8.66
N GLY A 144 0.51 6.86 8.68
CA GLY A 144 0.32 5.90 7.60
C GLY A 144 1.40 5.95 6.52
N GLY A 145 1.22 5.15 5.50
CA GLY A 145 2.04 5.17 4.30
C GLY A 145 3.39 4.44 4.41
N ALA A 146 4.38 4.95 3.67
CA ALA A 146 5.68 4.30 3.49
C ALA A 146 6.47 4.15 4.79
N GLY A 147 6.34 5.11 5.73
CA GLY A 147 6.95 5.00 7.06
C GLY A 147 6.42 3.82 7.86
N GLY A 148 5.11 3.56 7.77
CA GLY A 148 4.50 2.36 8.36
C GLY A 148 5.07 1.07 7.75
N GLY A 149 5.16 1.00 6.42
CA GLY A 149 5.75 -0.14 5.71
C GLY A 149 7.23 -0.35 6.06
N PHE A 150 8.00 0.73 6.19
CA PHE A 150 9.39 0.67 6.61
C PHE A 150 9.54 0.13 8.04
N VAL A 151 8.77 0.66 9.00
CA VAL A 151 8.81 0.22 10.40
C VAL A 151 8.35 -1.24 10.52
N GLN A 152 7.26 -1.61 9.87
CA GLN A 152 6.78 -3.00 9.86
C GLN A 152 7.85 -3.96 9.35
N THR A 153 8.49 -3.65 8.22
CA THR A 153 9.55 -4.50 7.69
C THR A 153 10.76 -4.54 8.61
N SER A 154 11.17 -3.39 9.17
CA SER A 154 12.29 -3.30 10.11
C SER A 154 12.12 -4.21 11.32
N VAL A 155 10.89 -4.37 11.80
CA VAL A 155 10.57 -5.24 12.93
C VAL A 155 10.39 -6.69 12.49
N TYR A 156 9.59 -6.94 11.49
CA TYR A 156 9.17 -8.28 11.11
C TYR A 156 10.23 -9.08 10.32
N ARG A 157 11.25 -8.43 9.72
CA ARG A 157 12.38 -9.13 9.11
C ARG A 157 13.17 -10.04 10.07
N HIS A 158 13.01 -9.83 11.37
CA HIS A 158 13.63 -10.64 12.44
C HIS A 158 12.71 -11.75 12.97
N ILE A 159 11.49 -11.86 12.46
CA ILE A 159 10.45 -12.76 12.93
C ILE A 159 10.13 -13.75 11.82
N ASP A 160 9.73 -14.97 12.20
CA ASP A 160 9.33 -15.99 11.23
C ASP A 160 8.26 -15.48 10.25
N LYS A 161 8.39 -15.84 8.98
CA LYS A 161 7.47 -15.37 7.93
C LYS A 161 5.99 -15.70 8.18
N SER A 162 5.69 -16.72 8.96
CA SER A 162 4.31 -17.02 9.38
C SER A 162 3.66 -15.94 10.25
N ALA A 163 4.48 -15.05 10.84
CA ALA A 163 4.01 -13.88 11.56
C ALA A 163 3.55 -12.74 10.66
N TRP A 164 4.04 -12.69 9.41
CA TRP A 164 3.88 -11.53 8.53
C TRP A 164 2.44 -11.29 8.11
N THR A 165 1.61 -12.32 8.14
CA THR A 165 0.18 -12.26 7.83
C THR A 165 -0.68 -12.77 8.99
N SER A 166 -0.23 -12.51 10.22
CA SER A 166 -0.86 -13.00 11.45
C SER A 166 -1.15 -11.86 12.43
N SER A 167 -2.35 -11.85 12.98
CA SER A 167 -2.76 -10.98 14.08
C SER A 167 -2.63 -11.63 15.47
N ASP A 168 -1.93 -12.78 15.58
CA ASP A 168 -1.75 -13.48 16.86
C ASP A 168 -0.87 -12.64 17.81
N PRO A 169 -1.37 -12.26 19.00
CA PRO A 169 -0.63 -11.42 19.96
C PRO A 169 0.72 -11.99 20.42
N LYS A 170 0.94 -13.31 20.30
CA LYS A 170 2.23 -13.93 20.66
C LYS A 170 3.41 -13.33 19.93
N TRP A 171 3.21 -12.75 18.75
CA TRP A 171 4.28 -12.17 17.95
C TRP A 171 4.82 -10.86 18.51
N VAL A 172 4.05 -10.17 19.37
CA VAL A 172 4.45 -8.92 20.03
C VAL A 172 5.72 -9.10 20.86
N GLU A 173 5.90 -10.26 21.48
CA GLU A 173 7.08 -10.58 22.31
C GLU A 173 8.38 -10.58 21.49
N GLN A 174 8.31 -10.72 20.17
CA GLN A 174 9.47 -10.78 19.29
C GLN A 174 9.84 -9.42 18.65
N TRP A 175 9.08 -8.36 18.90
CA TRP A 175 9.32 -7.04 18.29
C TRP A 175 10.59 -6.35 18.78
N GLU A 176 11.09 -6.72 19.96
CA GLU A 176 12.17 -5.99 20.64
C GLU A 176 13.44 -5.88 19.79
N THR A 177 13.79 -6.91 19.02
CA THR A 177 14.97 -6.88 18.14
C THR A 177 14.85 -5.77 17.10
N GLY A 178 13.70 -5.65 16.43
CA GLY A 178 13.48 -4.59 15.44
C GLY A 178 13.40 -3.19 16.08
N PHE A 179 12.78 -3.08 17.26
CA PHE A 179 12.75 -1.82 17.99
C PHE A 179 14.15 -1.37 18.46
N ASN A 180 15.01 -2.30 18.86
CA ASN A 180 16.40 -1.98 19.19
C ASN A 180 17.16 -1.47 17.97
N TRP A 181 16.93 -2.04 16.79
CA TRP A 181 17.48 -1.51 15.53
C TRP A 181 16.96 -0.10 15.22
N LEU A 182 15.67 0.18 15.39
CA LEU A 182 15.12 1.53 15.21
C LEU A 182 15.74 2.55 16.19
N LYS A 183 15.95 2.16 17.45
CA LYS A 183 16.65 2.97 18.47
C LYS A 183 18.12 3.22 18.08
N GLU A 184 18.79 2.22 17.52
CA GLU A 184 20.18 2.28 17.07
C GLU A 184 20.38 3.31 15.96
N ILE A 185 19.47 3.36 14.96
CA ILE A 185 19.59 4.32 13.84
C ILE A 185 19.04 5.71 14.18
N HIS A 186 18.19 5.84 15.21
CA HIS A 186 17.51 7.09 15.56
C HIS A 186 18.44 8.31 15.60
N PRO A 187 19.58 8.32 16.30
CA PRO A 187 20.41 9.52 16.44
C PRO A 187 21.06 9.98 15.14
N TYR A 188 21.02 9.15 14.09
CA TYR A 188 21.63 9.45 12.78
C TYR A 188 20.60 9.87 11.72
N LEU A 189 19.30 9.88 12.07
CA LEU A 189 18.24 10.30 11.16
C LEU A 189 18.25 11.82 10.95
N TYR A 190 17.45 12.29 9.98
CA TYR A 190 17.25 13.70 9.71
C TYR A 190 16.86 14.48 10.97
N GLN A 191 17.52 15.63 11.15
CA GLN A 191 17.29 16.49 12.31
C GLN A 191 16.94 17.91 11.87
N SER A 192 16.05 18.54 12.62
CA SER A 192 15.75 19.96 12.53
C SER A 192 15.70 20.56 13.92
N GLY A 193 16.34 21.70 14.11
CA GLY A 193 16.41 22.34 15.43
C GLY A 193 17.15 21.53 16.50
N GLY A 194 18.03 20.58 16.09
CA GLY A 194 18.80 19.72 17.01
C GLY A 194 18.05 18.50 17.54
N SER A 195 16.91 18.18 16.97
CA SER A 195 16.12 16.98 17.30
C SER A 195 15.79 16.19 16.03
N VAL A 196 15.69 14.86 16.15
CA VAL A 196 15.23 14.01 15.06
C VAL A 196 13.79 14.37 14.72
N VAL A 197 13.51 14.47 13.42
CA VAL A 197 12.16 14.81 12.91
C VAL A 197 11.64 13.64 12.06
N TYR A 198 10.45 13.21 12.41
CA TYR A 198 9.68 12.24 11.63
C TYR A 198 8.60 13.01 10.86
N PRO A 199 8.75 13.17 9.52
CA PRO A 199 7.76 13.89 8.73
C PRO A 199 6.35 13.35 8.87
N ASN A 200 5.36 14.23 8.66
CA ASN A 200 3.96 13.82 8.63
C ASN A 200 3.60 13.33 7.24
N LYS A 201 3.08 12.11 7.14
CA LYS A 201 2.64 11.46 5.89
C LYS A 201 3.77 11.33 4.85
N ASN A 202 3.47 10.65 3.76
CA ASN A 202 4.40 10.44 2.65
C ASN A 202 4.92 11.75 2.04
N GLN A 203 4.04 12.76 1.91
CA GLN A 203 4.41 14.03 1.29
C GLN A 203 5.52 14.73 2.06
N GLY A 204 5.43 14.77 3.39
CA GLY A 204 6.48 15.41 4.19
C GLY A 204 7.87 14.76 4.00
N THR A 205 7.91 13.46 3.77
CA THR A 205 9.17 12.75 3.49
C THR A 205 9.65 13.03 2.05
N LEU A 206 8.72 13.04 1.08
CA LEU A 206 9.05 13.40 -0.31
C LEU A 206 9.59 14.82 -0.40
N ASP A 207 9.01 15.77 0.35
CA ASP A 207 9.46 17.16 0.36
C ASP A 207 10.93 17.30 0.82
N LEU A 208 11.37 16.48 1.78
CA LEU A 208 12.78 16.46 2.20
C LEU A 208 13.71 16.01 1.07
N LEU A 209 13.31 15.02 0.28
CA LEU A 209 14.09 14.55 -0.88
C LEU A 209 14.07 15.60 -2.00
N ILE A 210 12.91 16.19 -2.31
CA ILE A 210 12.73 17.26 -3.31
C ILE A 210 13.64 18.44 -2.97
N ASN A 211 13.66 18.85 -1.69
CA ASN A 211 14.46 19.99 -1.21
C ASN A 211 15.93 19.63 -0.98
N LYS A 212 16.34 18.39 -1.25
CA LYS A 212 17.72 17.88 -1.04
C LYS A 212 18.18 17.97 0.42
N GLU A 213 17.26 17.93 1.36
CA GLU A 213 17.58 17.91 2.80
C GLU A 213 18.04 16.52 3.23
N VAL A 214 17.53 15.47 2.58
CA VAL A 214 17.98 14.08 2.72
C VAL A 214 18.41 13.51 1.37
N ASP A 215 19.14 12.40 1.38
CA ASP A 215 19.61 11.74 0.17
C ASP A 215 18.81 10.49 -0.18
N MET A 216 18.10 9.91 0.81
CA MET A 216 17.30 8.71 0.63
C MET A 216 16.13 8.66 1.62
N ILE A 217 15.00 8.12 1.16
CA ILE A 217 13.77 7.93 1.93
C ILE A 217 13.08 6.62 1.53
N PRO A 218 12.32 5.94 2.42
CA PRO A 218 11.32 4.98 2.00
C PRO A 218 10.11 5.74 1.44
N ALA A 219 9.59 5.28 0.30
CA ALA A 219 8.42 5.86 -0.38
C ALA A 219 7.64 4.78 -1.12
N TRP A 220 6.35 5.00 -1.36
CA TRP A 220 5.57 4.14 -2.24
C TRP A 220 6.05 4.27 -3.68
N ALA A 221 6.29 3.16 -4.36
CA ALA A 221 6.82 3.13 -5.73
C ALA A 221 5.94 3.92 -6.71
N ASP A 222 4.63 3.77 -6.64
CA ASP A 222 3.66 4.50 -7.45
C ASP A 222 3.73 6.02 -7.21
N GLN A 223 3.94 6.47 -5.97
CA GLN A 223 4.16 7.89 -5.68
C GLN A 223 5.48 8.42 -6.23
N VAL A 224 6.56 7.64 -6.11
CA VAL A 224 7.87 8.02 -6.68
C VAL A 224 7.74 8.17 -8.19
N MET A 225 7.19 7.17 -8.88
CA MET A 225 7.01 7.19 -10.34
C MET A 225 6.12 8.34 -10.81
N SER A 226 4.99 8.57 -10.11
CA SER A 226 4.08 9.69 -10.42
C SER A 226 4.77 11.06 -10.29
N ASN A 227 5.55 11.25 -9.23
CA ASN A 227 6.28 12.50 -9.00
C ASN A 227 7.48 12.68 -9.96
N MET A 228 8.14 11.58 -10.36
CA MET A 228 9.16 11.63 -11.42
C MET A 228 8.55 12.02 -12.76
N ALA A 229 7.42 11.42 -13.13
CA ALA A 229 6.70 11.73 -14.37
C ALA A 229 6.16 13.17 -14.39
N ALA A 230 5.73 13.69 -13.25
CA ALA A 230 5.29 15.08 -13.09
C ALA A 230 6.45 16.09 -13.03
N GLY A 231 7.71 15.62 -12.94
CA GLY A 231 8.89 16.48 -12.80
C GLY A 231 8.97 17.21 -11.46
N THR A 232 8.27 16.75 -10.43
CA THR A 232 8.32 17.30 -9.08
C THR A 232 9.51 16.79 -8.28
N LEU A 233 9.92 15.55 -8.51
CA LEU A 233 11.18 15.01 -7.99
C LEU A 233 12.38 15.45 -8.85
N PRO A 234 13.58 15.58 -8.27
CA PRO A 234 14.80 15.83 -9.03
C PRO A 234 14.97 14.80 -10.16
N PRO A 235 15.45 15.18 -11.36
CA PRO A 235 15.63 14.25 -12.48
C PRO A 235 16.65 13.14 -12.19
N THR A 236 17.47 13.31 -11.15
CA THR A 236 18.45 12.35 -10.63
C THR A 236 17.85 11.35 -9.64
N THR A 237 16.55 11.47 -9.36
CA THR A 237 15.87 10.53 -8.46
C THR A 237 15.81 9.14 -9.09
N LYS A 238 16.23 8.16 -8.29
CA LYS A 238 16.13 6.72 -8.58
C LYS A 238 15.38 6.03 -7.46
N MET A 239 14.94 4.81 -7.72
CA MET A 239 14.35 3.94 -6.70
C MET A 239 14.91 2.53 -6.79
N TYR A 240 14.94 1.82 -5.68
CA TYR A 240 15.40 0.43 -5.60
C TYR A 240 14.82 -0.29 -4.38
N GLN A 241 15.02 -1.60 -4.35
CA GLN A 241 14.70 -2.49 -3.23
C GLN A 241 15.99 -3.13 -2.71
N LEU A 242 16.03 -3.44 -1.41
CA LEU A 242 17.14 -4.21 -0.84
C LEU A 242 17.12 -5.65 -1.36
N SER A 243 18.30 -6.22 -1.57
CA SER A 243 18.47 -7.57 -2.10
C SER A 243 18.21 -8.67 -1.07
N ASP A 244 18.31 -8.35 0.22
CA ASP A 244 18.11 -9.26 1.36
C ASP A 244 16.76 -9.08 2.06
N GLY A 245 15.81 -8.39 1.43
CA GLY A 245 14.45 -8.21 1.89
C GLY A 245 13.85 -6.89 1.46
N ALA A 246 12.88 -6.95 0.54
CA ALA A 246 12.13 -5.77 0.12
C ALA A 246 11.26 -5.22 1.26
N LEU A 247 10.97 -3.93 1.20
CA LEU A 247 10.04 -3.30 2.12
C LEU A 247 8.60 -3.78 1.88
N ASN A 248 7.74 -3.52 2.85
CA ASN A 248 6.35 -3.97 2.81
C ASN A 248 5.62 -3.43 1.59
N GLY A 249 4.88 -4.33 0.92
CA GLY A 249 3.92 -4.01 -0.12
C GLY A 249 2.49 -4.18 0.37
N THR A 250 1.54 -3.85 -0.47
CA THR A 250 0.12 -4.10 -0.23
C THR A 250 -0.60 -4.45 -1.52
N ASP A 251 -1.55 -5.36 -1.40
CA ASP A 251 -2.55 -5.63 -2.41
C ASP A 251 -3.76 -4.71 -2.22
N VAL A 252 -4.31 -4.24 -3.32
CA VAL A 252 -5.57 -3.49 -3.33
C VAL A 252 -6.60 -4.29 -4.10
N VAL A 253 -7.74 -4.46 -3.47
CA VAL A 253 -8.75 -5.44 -3.90
C VAL A 253 -10.09 -4.78 -4.16
N PHE A 254 -10.87 -5.39 -5.02
CA PHE A 254 -12.31 -5.21 -5.04
C PHE A 254 -12.98 -6.22 -4.12
N THR A 255 -14.01 -5.78 -3.40
CA THR A 255 -14.87 -6.62 -2.57
C THR A 255 -16.33 -6.20 -2.75
N PHE A 256 -17.27 -7.10 -2.48
CA PHE A 256 -18.69 -6.93 -2.71
C PHE A 256 -19.43 -6.89 -1.37
N PRO A 257 -19.90 -5.71 -0.92
CA PRO A 257 -20.71 -5.62 0.29
C PRO A 257 -22.02 -6.41 0.14
N SER A 258 -22.42 -7.13 1.18
CA SER A 258 -23.72 -7.86 1.18
C SER A 258 -24.94 -6.92 1.23
N VAL A 259 -24.70 -5.65 1.45
CA VAL A 259 -25.69 -4.55 1.46
C VAL A 259 -25.68 -3.72 0.18
N GLY A 260 -25.26 -4.29 -0.93
CA GLY A 260 -25.40 -3.73 -2.29
C GLY A 260 -26.64 -4.31 -2.99
N SER A 261 -27.01 -3.75 -4.14
CA SER A 261 -28.20 -4.19 -4.91
C SER A 261 -27.88 -4.64 -6.34
N HIS A 262 -26.67 -4.34 -6.85
CA HIS A 262 -26.26 -4.62 -8.23
C HIS A 262 -24.90 -5.35 -8.30
N GLN A 263 -24.59 -6.18 -7.30
CA GLN A 263 -23.31 -6.91 -7.25
C GLN A 263 -23.15 -7.86 -8.47
N GLU A 264 -24.25 -8.42 -8.99
CA GLU A 264 -24.20 -9.32 -10.13
C GLU A 264 -23.69 -8.62 -11.39
N GLU A 265 -24.16 -7.41 -11.65
CA GLU A 265 -23.75 -6.59 -12.79
C GLU A 265 -22.32 -6.04 -12.57
N ALA A 266 -21.96 -5.77 -11.31
CA ALA A 266 -20.68 -5.23 -10.92
C ALA A 266 -19.48 -6.16 -11.20
N TYR A 267 -19.71 -7.48 -11.25
CA TYR A 267 -18.68 -8.45 -11.69
C TYR A 267 -18.11 -8.14 -13.07
N ASP A 268 -18.92 -7.58 -13.98
CA ASP A 268 -18.48 -7.23 -15.32
C ASP A 268 -17.43 -6.10 -15.31
N PHE A 269 -17.64 -5.09 -14.48
CA PHE A 269 -16.64 -4.04 -14.27
C PHE A 269 -15.35 -4.59 -13.64
N VAL A 270 -15.45 -5.47 -12.64
CA VAL A 270 -14.29 -6.12 -12.04
C VAL A 270 -13.53 -6.94 -13.09
N ASN A 271 -14.24 -7.67 -13.94
CA ASN A 271 -13.63 -8.40 -15.05
C ASN A 271 -12.93 -7.47 -16.05
N PHE A 272 -13.53 -6.31 -16.37
CA PHE A 272 -12.88 -5.28 -17.20
C PHE A 272 -11.59 -4.77 -16.56
N MET A 273 -11.59 -4.49 -15.25
CA MET A 273 -10.41 -4.01 -14.54
C MET A 273 -9.25 -5.01 -14.53
N LEU A 274 -9.52 -6.32 -14.64
CA LEU A 274 -8.51 -7.38 -14.77
C LEU A 274 -8.11 -7.68 -16.22
N SER A 275 -8.73 -7.03 -17.20
CA SER A 275 -8.29 -7.14 -18.61
C SER A 275 -6.95 -6.42 -18.82
N PRO A 276 -6.21 -6.72 -19.91
CA PRO A 276 -5.02 -5.95 -20.28
C PRO A 276 -5.28 -4.44 -20.34
N ARG A 277 -6.45 -4.02 -20.82
CA ARG A 277 -6.80 -2.59 -20.86
C ARG A 277 -7.05 -1.99 -19.47
N GLY A 278 -7.79 -2.67 -18.61
CA GLY A 278 -8.00 -2.23 -17.22
C GLY A 278 -6.68 -2.11 -16.45
N GLN A 279 -5.78 -3.07 -16.63
CA GLN A 279 -4.45 -3.06 -16.01
C GLN A 279 -3.53 -2.00 -16.63
N GLN A 280 -3.66 -1.72 -17.92
CA GLN A 280 -2.99 -0.57 -18.57
C GLN A 280 -3.43 0.75 -17.92
N LEU A 281 -4.72 0.93 -17.66
CA LEU A 281 -5.24 2.13 -16.97
C LEU A 281 -4.66 2.26 -15.55
N CYS A 282 -4.53 1.17 -14.80
CA CYS A 282 -3.88 1.17 -13.49
C CYS A 282 -2.43 1.67 -13.59
N LEU A 283 -1.69 1.15 -14.57
CA LEU A 283 -0.30 1.51 -14.79
C LEU A 283 -0.14 2.97 -15.25
N GLU A 284 -0.93 3.42 -16.22
CA GLU A 284 -0.78 4.74 -16.83
C GLU A 284 -1.30 5.90 -15.98
N THR A 285 -2.30 5.64 -15.13
CA THR A 285 -2.92 6.72 -14.35
C THR A 285 -2.33 6.90 -12.95
N ILE A 286 -1.81 5.83 -12.35
CA ILE A 286 -1.28 5.85 -10.98
C ILE A 286 0.03 5.06 -10.82
N TYR A 287 0.63 4.59 -11.90
CA TYR A 287 1.85 3.77 -11.86
C TYR A 287 1.74 2.54 -10.95
N ALA A 288 0.54 2.01 -10.80
CA ALA A 288 0.32 0.80 -10.02
C ALA A 288 0.93 -0.42 -10.72
N VAL A 289 1.49 -1.32 -9.94
CA VAL A 289 1.99 -2.59 -10.45
C VAL A 289 0.81 -3.47 -10.86
N PRO A 290 0.76 -3.94 -12.12
CA PRO A 290 -0.30 -4.83 -12.58
C PRO A 290 -0.32 -6.17 -11.84
N VAL A 291 -1.49 -6.77 -11.75
CA VAL A 291 -1.67 -8.10 -11.16
C VAL A 291 -1.64 -9.22 -12.19
N ILE A 292 -1.58 -8.88 -13.47
CA ILE A 292 -1.45 -9.82 -14.61
C ILE A 292 -0.04 -9.74 -15.21
N ASP A 293 0.26 -10.64 -16.15
CA ASP A 293 1.53 -10.59 -16.87
C ASP A 293 1.70 -9.23 -17.57
N ILE A 294 2.70 -8.47 -17.13
CA ILE A 294 3.01 -7.14 -17.67
C ILE A 294 3.37 -7.18 -19.17
N SER A 295 3.81 -8.32 -19.68
CA SER A 295 4.09 -8.48 -21.11
C SER A 295 2.85 -8.30 -21.99
N THR A 296 1.66 -8.51 -21.42
CA THR A 296 0.36 -8.36 -22.11
C THR A 296 -0.12 -6.91 -22.17
N ILE A 297 0.57 -5.98 -21.50
CA ILE A 297 0.21 -4.56 -21.42
C ILE A 297 1.09 -3.78 -22.39
N ASP A 298 0.47 -2.96 -23.25
CA ASP A 298 1.16 -2.04 -24.14
C ASP A 298 1.13 -0.62 -23.56
N SER A 299 2.21 -0.23 -22.87
CA SER A 299 2.28 1.08 -22.21
C SER A 299 3.73 1.57 -22.10
N PRO A 300 3.99 2.87 -22.35
CA PRO A 300 5.30 3.46 -22.09
C PRO A 300 5.67 3.48 -20.59
N ALA A 301 4.70 3.43 -19.67
CA ALA A 301 4.93 3.38 -18.23
C ALA A 301 5.45 2.00 -17.77
N LYS A 302 5.41 0.98 -18.61
CA LYS A 302 5.87 -0.37 -18.33
C LYS A 302 7.31 -0.43 -17.82
N ALA A 303 8.22 0.31 -18.49
CA ALA A 303 9.64 0.31 -18.13
C ALA A 303 9.90 0.78 -16.68
N ALA A 304 9.05 1.65 -16.12
CA ALA A 304 9.20 2.11 -14.74
C ALA A 304 8.89 1.01 -13.72
N VAL A 305 7.93 0.15 -14.03
CA VAL A 305 7.49 -0.94 -13.14
C VAL A 305 8.34 -2.19 -13.32
N GLU A 306 8.86 -2.46 -14.54
CA GLU A 306 9.75 -3.59 -14.82
C GLU A 306 11.06 -3.54 -14.00
N SER A 307 11.44 -2.36 -13.48
CA SER A 307 12.58 -2.21 -12.58
C SER A 307 12.33 -2.77 -11.16
N LEU A 308 11.08 -3.04 -10.81
CA LEU A 308 10.69 -3.59 -9.51
C LEU A 308 10.71 -5.12 -9.54
N ASP A 309 11.42 -5.72 -8.60
CA ASP A 309 11.34 -7.17 -8.40
C ASP A 309 10.08 -7.52 -7.58
N ILE A 310 8.99 -7.78 -8.31
CA ILE A 310 7.70 -8.14 -7.71
C ILE A 310 7.80 -9.48 -6.94
N SER A 311 8.67 -10.39 -7.38
CA SER A 311 8.85 -11.70 -6.72
C SER A 311 9.50 -11.58 -5.34
N ASN A 312 10.22 -10.48 -5.09
CA ASN A 312 10.86 -10.16 -3.81
C ASN A 312 9.99 -9.25 -2.91
N MET A 313 8.76 -8.95 -3.33
CA MET A 313 7.88 -8.13 -2.50
C MET A 313 7.51 -8.87 -1.20
N SER A 314 7.56 -8.12 -0.12
CA SER A 314 7.07 -8.56 1.18
C SER A 314 5.65 -8.06 1.38
N VAL A 315 4.75 -8.92 1.83
CA VAL A 315 3.43 -8.50 2.31
C VAL A 315 3.39 -8.74 3.80
N ILE A 316 3.37 -7.66 4.56
CA ILE A 316 3.23 -7.68 6.02
C ILE A 316 1.87 -7.06 6.35
N ALA A 317 0.98 -7.88 6.83
CA ALA A 317 -0.40 -7.51 7.06
C ALA A 317 -0.81 -8.01 8.46
N LEU A 318 -0.81 -7.11 9.42
CA LEU A 318 -0.79 -7.42 10.85
C LEU A 318 -2.18 -7.37 11.51
N GLY A 319 -3.22 -6.94 10.77
CA GLY A 319 -4.51 -6.70 11.37
C GLY A 319 -4.42 -5.70 12.55
N GLU A 320 -5.03 -6.05 13.67
CA GLU A 320 -5.03 -5.20 14.87
C GLU A 320 -3.63 -4.96 15.47
N LEU A 321 -2.67 -5.85 15.22
CA LEU A 321 -1.30 -5.67 15.70
C LEU A 321 -0.61 -4.47 15.03
N GLY A 322 -1.08 -4.04 13.85
CA GLY A 322 -0.55 -2.86 13.17
C GLY A 322 -0.73 -1.58 13.99
N ALA A 323 -1.88 -1.39 14.61
CA ALA A 323 -2.13 -0.26 15.51
C ALA A 323 -1.24 -0.35 16.77
N GLN A 324 -1.15 -1.53 17.39
CA GLN A 324 -0.29 -1.74 18.57
C GLN A 324 1.19 -1.47 18.28
N LEU A 325 1.66 -1.84 17.07
CA LEU A 325 3.04 -1.57 16.64
C LEU A 325 3.29 -0.06 16.49
N ASN A 326 2.32 0.67 15.95
CA ASN A 326 2.40 2.13 15.84
C ASN A 326 2.40 2.79 17.23
N ASP A 327 1.53 2.36 18.15
CA ASP A 327 1.48 2.88 19.52
C ASP A 327 2.82 2.65 20.24
N LYS A 328 3.43 1.46 20.08
CA LYS A 328 4.74 1.17 20.65
C LYS A 328 5.82 2.06 20.03
N TRP A 329 5.77 2.30 18.72
CA TRP A 329 6.70 3.18 18.04
C TRP A 329 6.57 4.63 18.56
N ASP A 330 5.34 5.13 18.69
CA ASP A 330 5.09 6.47 19.23
C ASP A 330 5.63 6.60 20.67
N ALA A 331 5.49 5.55 21.48
CA ALA A 331 5.96 5.56 22.87
C ALA A 331 7.49 5.44 23.00
N GLU A 332 8.15 4.64 22.15
CA GLU A 332 9.55 4.27 22.37
C GLU A 332 10.54 4.90 21.39
N ILE A 333 10.09 5.30 20.21
CA ILE A 333 10.95 5.87 19.17
C ILE A 333 10.71 7.37 19.00
N ALA A 334 9.44 7.80 18.87
CA ALA A 334 9.13 9.21 18.68
C ALA A 334 9.55 10.10 19.87
N THR A 335 9.66 9.51 21.06
CA THR A 335 10.01 10.20 22.31
C THR A 335 11.51 10.24 22.59
N LEU A 336 12.34 9.58 21.79
CA LEU A 336 13.81 9.62 21.94
C LEU A 336 14.34 11.04 21.71
N LYS A 337 15.45 11.36 22.41
CA LYS A 337 16.09 12.68 22.37
C LYS A 337 17.43 12.61 21.67
#